data_ed0f5b51912cb59205a6ae5d88170d69
#
_entry.id   ed0f5b51912cb59205a6ae5d88170d69
#
_cell.length_a   1.000
_cell.length_b   1.000
_cell.length_c   1.000
_cell.angle_alpha   90.00
_cell.angle_beta   90.00
_cell.angle_gamma   90.00
#
_symmetry.space_group_name_H-M   'P 1'
#
loop_
_entity.id
_entity.type
_entity.pdbx_description
1 polymer ?
#
loop_
_entity_poly.entity_id
_entity_poly.type
_entity_poly.pdbx_seq_one_letter_code
_entity_poly.pdbx_strand_id
1 'polypeptide(L)'
;MKFPNYPFFTEKGYILTKSYTVARTFLGLEKYAAYKDFGEKTWKIGYGSKELNGHALTAKDKATQKEIDKQFFLDLREFSNKLKDYVFVNLNTNRKAALLSFAHSIGIQSFKNCKLLDLINSYSSKTKIIKEWSPYINTYWMSGGDLMVARRRAEVDMYFAADKEIPTFYRHECHTEVCLLNLVETYNGSSNQIKGIEYLEKKFKEFDPSGEILRRFFRYWN
;
A
#
# COMPACT_ATOMS: atom_id res chain seq x y z
N MET A 1 -0.27 -3.90 -17.28
CA MET A 1 -1.33 -2.85 -17.28
C MET A 1 -0.81 -1.58 -17.91
N LYS A 2 -1.58 -0.89 -18.76
CA LYS A 2 -1.23 0.47 -19.18
C LYS A 2 -1.78 1.43 -18.12
N PHE A 3 -0.93 2.29 -17.55
CA PHE A 3 -1.37 3.35 -16.65
C PHE A 3 -1.94 4.49 -17.48
N PRO A 4 -3.23 4.78 -17.35
CA PRO A 4 -3.86 5.89 -18.05
C PRO A 4 -3.34 7.22 -17.50
N ASN A 5 -3.39 8.26 -18.32
CA ASN A 5 -2.95 9.60 -17.92
C ASN A 5 -3.97 10.26 -16.97
N TYR A 6 -3.94 9.87 -15.70
CA TYR A 6 -4.71 10.50 -14.63
C TYR A 6 -3.80 11.38 -13.78
N PRO A 7 -4.29 12.53 -13.29
CA PRO A 7 -3.44 13.53 -12.63
C PRO A 7 -2.59 13.00 -11.45
N PHE A 8 -3.13 12.07 -10.64
CA PHE A 8 -2.45 11.49 -9.47
C PHE A 8 -2.23 9.98 -9.57
N PHE A 9 -2.76 9.32 -10.59
CA PHE A 9 -2.63 7.87 -10.76
C PHE A 9 -1.36 7.56 -11.54
N THR A 10 -0.30 7.27 -10.84
CA THR A 10 1.01 6.92 -11.40
C THR A 10 1.35 5.47 -11.09
N GLU A 11 2.18 4.83 -11.92
CA GLU A 11 2.69 3.48 -11.64
C GLU A 11 3.37 3.41 -10.26
N LYS A 12 4.25 4.38 -9.96
CA LYS A 12 4.92 4.49 -8.67
C LYS A 12 3.91 4.59 -7.51
N GLY A 13 2.86 5.39 -7.68
CA GLY A 13 1.80 5.56 -6.67
C GLY A 13 0.98 4.30 -6.45
N TYR A 14 0.66 3.58 -7.52
CA TYR A 14 -0.02 2.29 -7.42
C TYR A 14 0.84 1.26 -6.67
N ILE A 15 2.10 1.09 -7.08
CA ILE A 15 3.01 0.13 -6.45
C ILE A 15 3.23 0.50 -4.97
N LEU A 16 3.54 1.76 -4.66
CA LEU A 16 3.73 2.23 -3.29
C LEU A 16 2.49 1.95 -2.42
N THR A 17 1.30 2.31 -2.91
CA THR A 17 0.06 2.11 -2.15
C THR A 17 -0.22 0.63 -1.94
N LYS A 18 -0.09 -0.19 -2.98
CA LYS A 18 -0.35 -1.63 -2.92
C LYS A 18 0.61 -2.35 -1.97
N SER A 19 1.90 -1.99 -1.99
CA SER A 19 2.93 -2.59 -1.15
C SER A 19 2.65 -2.47 0.36
N TYR A 20 1.94 -1.43 0.77
CA TYR A 20 1.59 -1.19 2.18
C TYR A 20 0.10 -1.40 2.48
N THR A 21 -0.65 -2.02 1.57
CA THR A 21 -2.05 -2.36 1.79
C THR A 21 -2.22 -3.87 1.79
N VAL A 22 -2.49 -4.45 2.94
CA VAL A 22 -2.65 -5.90 3.10
C VAL A 22 -4.04 -6.33 2.62
N ALA A 23 -4.08 -7.35 1.76
CA ALA A 23 -5.32 -8.02 1.41
C ALA A 23 -5.78 -8.89 2.58
N ARG A 24 -7.06 -8.76 2.96
CA ARG A 24 -7.61 -9.46 4.12
C ARG A 24 -8.43 -10.69 3.72
N THR A 25 -8.58 -11.62 4.69
CA THR A 25 -9.42 -12.83 4.59
C THR A 25 -9.01 -13.77 3.46
N PHE A 26 -7.72 -14.03 3.38
CA PHE A 26 -7.18 -15.07 2.51
C PHE A 26 -7.69 -16.45 2.92
N LEU A 27 -8.28 -17.19 1.97
CA LEU A 27 -8.88 -18.52 2.19
C LEU A 27 -7.98 -19.67 1.71
N GLY A 28 -6.77 -19.39 1.26
CA GLY A 28 -5.95 -20.33 0.50
C GLY A 28 -6.33 -20.39 -0.98
N LEU A 29 -5.50 -21.07 -1.81
CA LEU A 29 -5.72 -21.21 -3.26
C LEU A 29 -6.00 -19.87 -3.97
N GLU A 30 -5.32 -18.80 -3.58
CA GLU A 30 -5.47 -17.46 -4.16
C GLU A 30 -6.91 -16.90 -4.10
N LYS A 31 -7.69 -17.29 -3.10
CA LYS A 31 -9.06 -16.83 -2.88
C LYS A 31 -9.17 -15.96 -1.62
N TYR A 32 -10.03 -14.95 -1.71
CA TYR A 32 -10.33 -14.00 -0.65
C TYR A 32 -11.84 -13.98 -0.42
N ALA A 33 -12.26 -13.93 0.85
CA ALA A 33 -13.67 -13.76 1.20
C ALA A 33 -13.98 -12.30 1.53
N ALA A 34 -15.24 -11.91 1.33
CA ALA A 34 -15.74 -10.64 1.84
C ALA A 34 -15.74 -10.61 3.37
N TYR A 35 -15.46 -9.44 3.94
CA TYR A 35 -15.38 -9.20 5.38
C TYR A 35 -16.04 -7.86 5.75
N LYS A 36 -16.30 -7.69 7.05
CA LYS A 36 -16.70 -6.40 7.62
C LYS A 36 -15.69 -5.99 8.68
N ASP A 37 -15.30 -4.73 8.69
CA ASP A 37 -14.62 -4.16 9.84
C ASP A 37 -15.60 -3.95 10.99
N PHE A 38 -15.11 -4.01 12.23
CA PHE A 38 -15.95 -3.82 13.42
C PHE A 38 -16.67 -2.46 13.36
N GLY A 39 -17.99 -2.49 13.54
CA GLY A 39 -18.83 -1.30 13.48
C GLY A 39 -19.21 -0.82 12.07
N GLU A 40 -18.67 -1.40 11.00
CA GLU A 40 -19.04 -1.04 9.63
C GLU A 40 -20.26 -1.85 9.14
N LYS A 41 -21.12 -1.16 8.38
CA LYS A 41 -22.30 -1.77 7.74
C LYS A 41 -21.99 -2.40 6.39
N THR A 42 -20.96 -1.90 5.70
CA THR A 42 -20.59 -2.31 4.33
C THR A 42 -19.61 -3.47 4.33
N TRP A 43 -19.83 -4.42 3.41
CA TRP A 43 -18.87 -5.49 3.12
C TRP A 43 -17.68 -4.94 2.33
N LYS A 44 -16.51 -5.55 2.56
CA LYS A 44 -15.26 -5.28 1.87
C LYS A 44 -14.63 -6.57 1.39
N ILE A 45 -13.72 -6.49 0.41
CA ILE A 45 -12.94 -7.64 -0.09
C ILE A 45 -11.52 -7.22 -0.43
N GLY A 46 -10.57 -8.15 -0.27
CA GLY A 46 -9.17 -7.94 -0.62
C GLY A 46 -8.57 -6.72 0.06
N TYR A 47 -8.18 -5.73 -0.69
CA TYR A 47 -7.53 -4.49 -0.22
C TYR A 47 -8.50 -3.44 0.35
N GLY A 48 -9.72 -3.84 0.69
CA GLY A 48 -10.73 -2.96 1.27
C GLY A 48 -11.75 -2.42 0.27
N SER A 49 -11.82 -2.97 -0.93
CA SER A 49 -12.80 -2.63 -1.95
C SER A 49 -14.21 -2.91 -1.46
N LYS A 50 -15.16 -2.00 -1.74
CA LYS A 50 -16.58 -2.11 -1.33
C LYS A 50 -17.47 -2.73 -2.41
N GLU A 51 -16.91 -2.96 -3.57
CA GLU A 51 -17.56 -3.59 -4.71
C GLU A 51 -16.61 -4.54 -5.43
N LEU A 52 -17.15 -5.43 -6.22
CA LEU A 52 -16.40 -6.35 -7.07
C LEU A 52 -17.14 -6.50 -8.40
N ASN A 53 -16.42 -6.31 -9.51
CA ASN A 53 -16.97 -6.42 -10.85
C ASN A 53 -18.27 -5.58 -11.05
N GLY A 54 -18.37 -4.43 -10.40
CA GLY A 54 -19.48 -3.48 -10.54
C GLY A 54 -20.72 -3.80 -9.68
N HIS A 55 -20.64 -4.73 -8.72
CA HIS A 55 -21.72 -4.99 -7.77
C HIS A 55 -21.30 -4.80 -6.32
N ALA A 56 -22.24 -4.41 -5.48
CA ALA A 56 -22.04 -4.28 -4.05
C ALA A 56 -21.85 -5.66 -3.40
N LEU A 57 -20.94 -5.73 -2.43
CA LEU A 57 -20.55 -6.98 -1.79
C LEU A 57 -21.55 -7.49 -0.76
N THR A 58 -21.60 -8.80 -0.63
CA THR A 58 -22.34 -9.56 0.38
C THR A 58 -21.41 -10.50 1.15
N ALA A 59 -21.89 -11.14 2.20
CA ALA A 59 -21.14 -12.15 2.97
C ALA A 59 -20.67 -13.35 2.14
N LYS A 60 -21.32 -13.63 1.01
CA LYS A 60 -21.06 -14.81 0.18
C LYS A 60 -19.98 -14.57 -0.89
N ASP A 61 -19.59 -13.32 -1.09
CA ASP A 61 -18.66 -12.97 -2.16
C ASP A 61 -17.24 -13.45 -1.88
N LYS A 62 -16.65 -14.01 -2.90
CA LYS A 62 -15.27 -14.48 -2.93
C LYS A 62 -14.62 -14.00 -4.20
N ALA A 63 -13.31 -13.73 -4.14
CA ALA A 63 -12.54 -13.26 -5.29
C ALA A 63 -11.18 -13.96 -5.35
N THR A 64 -10.65 -14.07 -6.54
CA THR A 64 -9.26 -14.47 -6.77
C THR A 64 -8.31 -13.29 -6.55
N GLN A 65 -7.01 -13.56 -6.39
CA GLN A 65 -5.98 -12.53 -6.34
C GLN A 65 -6.06 -11.57 -7.54
N LYS A 66 -6.26 -12.11 -8.73
CA LYS A 66 -6.38 -11.32 -9.96
C LYS A 66 -7.58 -10.35 -9.93
N GLU A 67 -8.71 -10.79 -9.39
CA GLU A 67 -9.92 -9.96 -9.29
C GLU A 67 -9.75 -8.86 -8.24
N ILE A 68 -9.20 -9.16 -7.06
CA ILE A 68 -8.95 -8.11 -6.06
C ILE A 68 -7.89 -7.12 -6.53
N ASP A 69 -6.86 -7.56 -7.26
CA ASP A 69 -5.86 -6.67 -7.85
C ASP A 69 -6.45 -5.74 -8.90
N LYS A 70 -7.32 -6.28 -9.76
CA LYS A 70 -8.05 -5.49 -10.76
C LYS A 70 -8.97 -4.46 -10.08
N GLN A 71 -9.71 -4.89 -9.07
CA GLN A 71 -10.63 -3.99 -8.35
C GLN A 71 -9.85 -2.90 -7.63
N PHE A 72 -8.78 -3.24 -6.91
CA PHE A 72 -7.92 -2.26 -6.26
C PHE A 72 -7.33 -1.22 -7.24
N PHE A 73 -6.94 -1.66 -8.43
CA PHE A 73 -6.48 -0.75 -9.48
C PHE A 73 -7.57 0.25 -9.88
N LEU A 74 -8.81 -0.21 -10.02
CA LEU A 74 -9.95 0.65 -10.38
C LEU A 74 -10.29 1.63 -9.23
N ASP A 75 -10.34 1.13 -8.00
CA ASP A 75 -10.63 1.93 -6.81
C ASP A 75 -9.58 3.03 -6.61
N LEU A 76 -8.30 2.68 -6.73
CA LEU A 76 -7.22 3.64 -6.55
C LEU A 76 -7.18 4.68 -7.67
N ARG A 77 -7.53 4.27 -8.90
CA ARG A 77 -7.70 5.19 -10.03
C ARG A 77 -8.83 6.20 -9.77
N GLU A 78 -9.99 5.72 -9.32
CA GLU A 78 -11.10 6.59 -8.96
C GLU A 78 -10.75 7.51 -7.79
N PHE A 79 -10.11 6.96 -6.75
CA PHE A 79 -9.62 7.72 -5.62
C PHE A 79 -8.65 8.83 -6.05
N SER A 80 -7.75 8.54 -6.99
CA SER A 80 -6.79 9.52 -7.52
C SER A 80 -7.46 10.72 -8.18
N ASN A 81 -8.63 10.52 -8.80
CA ASN A 81 -9.38 11.62 -9.40
C ASN A 81 -9.91 12.61 -8.35
N LYS A 82 -10.22 12.12 -7.14
CA LYS A 82 -10.69 12.97 -6.04
C LYS A 82 -9.59 13.89 -5.49
N LEU A 83 -8.31 13.49 -5.64
CA LEU A 83 -7.18 14.29 -5.14
C LEU A 83 -6.99 15.61 -5.90
N LYS A 84 -7.31 15.65 -7.19
CA LYS A 84 -7.20 16.86 -8.02
C LYS A 84 -8.05 18.03 -7.48
N ASP A 85 -9.12 17.70 -6.74
CA ASP A 85 -10.04 18.70 -6.21
C ASP A 85 -9.48 19.39 -4.94
N TYR A 86 -8.39 18.86 -4.39
CA TYR A 86 -7.78 19.36 -3.15
C TYR A 86 -6.31 19.78 -3.31
N VAL A 87 -5.61 19.28 -4.30
CA VAL A 87 -4.19 19.59 -4.54
C VAL A 87 -4.08 20.56 -5.70
N PHE A 88 -3.78 21.83 -5.41
CA PHE A 88 -3.79 22.93 -6.37
C PHE A 88 -2.42 23.28 -6.94
N VAL A 89 -1.38 22.64 -6.43
CA VAL A 89 0.01 22.90 -6.84
C VAL A 89 0.47 21.87 -7.88
N ASN A 90 1.37 22.28 -8.76
CA ASN A 90 1.97 21.36 -9.70
C ASN A 90 3.02 20.50 -9.00
N LEU A 91 2.81 19.19 -9.02
CA LEU A 91 3.66 18.20 -8.39
C LEU A 91 4.29 17.29 -9.43
N ASN A 92 5.53 16.89 -9.18
CA ASN A 92 6.20 15.87 -9.95
C ASN A 92 5.63 14.47 -9.66
N THR A 93 6.02 13.47 -10.44
CA THR A 93 5.49 12.10 -10.36
C THR A 93 5.70 11.46 -9.00
N ASN A 94 6.85 11.66 -8.36
CA ASN A 94 7.15 11.11 -7.04
C ASN A 94 6.27 11.73 -5.94
N ARG A 95 6.08 13.05 -5.97
CA ARG A 95 5.19 13.75 -5.02
C ARG A 95 3.73 13.31 -5.17
N LYS A 96 3.27 13.15 -6.41
CA LYS A 96 1.93 12.62 -6.70
C LYS A 96 1.76 11.20 -6.17
N ALA A 97 2.77 10.34 -6.36
CA ALA A 97 2.78 8.96 -5.87
C ALA A 97 2.69 8.90 -4.33
N ALA A 98 3.50 9.69 -3.64
CA ALA A 98 3.50 9.77 -2.19
C ALA A 98 2.15 10.25 -1.63
N LEU A 99 1.59 11.31 -2.22
CA LEU A 99 0.29 11.84 -1.79
C LEU A 99 -0.86 10.87 -2.06
N LEU A 100 -0.83 10.14 -3.16
CA LEU A 100 -1.83 9.11 -3.45
C LEU A 100 -1.83 8.04 -2.36
N SER A 101 -0.65 7.51 -2.00
CA SER A 101 -0.52 6.53 -0.94
C SER A 101 -0.97 7.07 0.42
N PHE A 102 -0.48 8.27 0.80
CA PHE A 102 -0.84 8.89 2.05
C PHE A 102 -2.35 9.14 2.18
N ALA A 103 -2.94 9.81 1.18
CA ALA A 103 -4.36 10.14 1.18
C ALA A 103 -5.25 8.89 1.18
N HIS A 104 -4.87 7.85 0.42
CA HIS A 104 -5.58 6.57 0.42
C HIS A 104 -5.58 5.93 1.81
N SER A 105 -4.47 5.99 2.53
CA SER A 105 -4.34 5.40 3.86
C SER A 105 -5.17 6.10 4.94
N ILE A 106 -5.20 7.44 4.94
CA ILE A 106 -5.94 8.21 5.96
C ILE A 106 -7.39 8.50 5.55
N GLY A 107 -7.74 8.23 4.28
CA GLY A 107 -9.04 8.53 3.71
C GLY A 107 -9.20 9.98 3.25
N ILE A 108 -10.04 10.18 2.23
CA ILE A 108 -10.20 11.50 1.58
C ILE A 108 -10.71 12.59 2.52
N GLN A 109 -11.57 12.23 3.49
CA GLN A 109 -12.14 13.20 4.44
C GLN A 109 -11.06 13.71 5.42
N SER A 110 -10.18 12.84 5.90
CA SER A 110 -9.04 13.23 6.74
C SER A 110 -8.02 14.01 5.92
N PHE A 111 -7.76 13.59 4.69
CA PHE A 111 -6.80 14.24 3.80
C PHE A 111 -7.17 15.69 3.51
N LYS A 112 -8.42 15.97 3.13
CA LYS A 112 -8.87 17.33 2.79
C LYS A 112 -8.80 18.32 3.96
N ASN A 113 -8.81 17.81 5.20
CA ASN A 113 -8.79 18.62 6.42
C ASN A 113 -7.42 18.60 7.12
N CYS A 114 -6.40 17.96 6.52
CA CYS A 114 -5.10 17.88 7.16
C CYS A 114 -4.23 19.10 6.85
N LYS A 115 -3.54 19.59 7.87
CA LYS A 115 -2.60 20.71 7.75
C LYS A 115 -1.44 20.42 6.78
N LEU A 116 -1.08 19.16 6.59
CA LEU A 116 -0.09 18.76 5.61
C LEU A 116 -0.48 19.20 4.20
N LEU A 117 -1.75 19.06 3.83
CA LEU A 117 -2.25 19.51 2.53
C LEU A 117 -2.13 21.02 2.35
N ASP A 118 -2.44 21.80 3.40
CA ASP A 118 -2.29 23.26 3.36
C ASP A 118 -0.83 23.68 3.14
N LEU A 119 0.10 23.01 3.84
CA LEU A 119 1.54 23.25 3.67
C LEU A 119 2.03 22.90 2.27
N ILE A 120 1.50 21.83 1.67
CA ILE A 120 1.83 21.44 0.29
C ILE A 120 1.29 22.47 -0.69
N ASN A 121 0.03 22.85 -0.56
CA ASN A 121 -0.62 23.83 -1.44
C ASN A 121 0.00 25.23 -1.34
N SER A 122 0.63 25.56 -0.22
CA SER A 122 1.35 26.83 -0.02
C SER A 122 2.84 26.75 -0.38
N TYR A 123 3.31 25.67 -1.01
CA TYR A 123 4.75 25.47 -1.30
C TYR A 123 5.66 25.64 -0.08
N SER A 124 5.22 25.20 1.08
CA SER A 124 5.98 25.30 2.31
C SER A 124 7.33 24.57 2.25
N SER A 125 8.27 24.98 3.09
CA SER A 125 9.62 24.38 3.11
C SER A 125 9.59 22.89 3.46
N LYS A 126 10.61 22.15 3.00
CA LYS A 126 10.79 20.72 3.31
C LYS A 126 10.69 20.43 4.81
N THR A 127 11.33 21.25 5.64
CA THR A 127 11.32 21.10 7.09
C THR A 127 9.90 21.19 7.69
N LYS A 128 9.08 22.13 7.22
CA LYS A 128 7.69 22.25 7.67
C LYS A 128 6.85 21.05 7.26
N ILE A 129 6.99 20.61 6.03
CA ILE A 129 6.26 19.44 5.50
C ILE A 129 6.65 18.17 6.27
N ILE A 130 7.94 17.89 6.47
CA ILE A 130 8.41 16.73 7.26
C ILE A 130 7.89 16.80 8.70
N LYS A 131 7.97 17.97 9.34
CA LYS A 131 7.47 18.15 10.71
C LYS A 131 5.98 17.82 10.82
N GLU A 132 5.18 18.21 9.83
CA GLU A 132 3.74 17.94 9.82
C GLU A 132 3.41 16.49 9.43
N TRP A 133 4.30 15.81 8.69
CA TRP A 133 4.14 14.39 8.36
C TRP A 133 4.51 13.48 9.54
N SER A 134 5.43 13.93 10.41
CA SER A 134 5.96 13.15 11.54
C SER A 134 4.90 12.58 12.49
N PRO A 135 3.82 13.28 12.88
CA PRO A 135 2.77 12.70 13.72
C PRO A 135 2.13 11.44 13.13
N TYR A 136 2.02 11.38 11.81
CA TYR A 136 1.48 10.20 11.12
C TYR A 136 2.47 9.02 11.10
N ILE A 137 3.76 9.25 11.29
CA ILE A 137 4.78 8.22 11.45
C ILE A 137 4.70 7.60 12.86
N ASN A 138 4.45 8.45 13.86
CA ASN A 138 4.52 8.07 15.27
C ASN A 138 3.20 7.48 15.81
N THR A 139 2.17 7.32 15.00
CA THR A 139 0.89 6.71 15.41
C THR A 139 0.96 5.18 15.55
N TYR A 140 2.05 4.67 16.07
CA TYR A 140 2.33 3.26 16.30
C TYR A 140 1.21 2.50 17.03
N TRP A 141 0.45 3.20 17.89
CA TRP A 141 -0.57 2.61 18.76
C TRP A 141 -1.94 2.41 18.12
N MET A 142 -2.22 3.02 16.98
CA MET A 142 -3.61 3.12 16.51
C MET A 142 -4.00 2.18 15.36
N SER A 143 -3.08 1.70 14.52
CA SER A 143 -3.43 0.71 13.48
C SER A 143 -2.21 0.29 12.65
N GLY A 144 -1.81 -0.95 12.70
CA GLY A 144 -0.87 -1.55 11.76
C GLY A 144 0.62 -1.50 12.11
N GLY A 145 0.99 -1.00 13.30
CA GLY A 145 2.37 -1.12 13.84
C GLY A 145 3.48 -0.70 12.87
N ASP A 146 4.51 -1.53 12.77
CA ASP A 146 5.71 -1.28 11.96
C ASP A 146 5.42 -1.03 10.48
N LEU A 147 4.40 -1.69 9.92
CA LEU A 147 4.00 -1.50 8.52
C LEU A 147 3.56 -0.07 8.22
N MET A 148 2.80 0.54 9.14
CA MET A 148 2.36 1.93 8.96
C MET A 148 3.50 2.92 9.12
N VAL A 149 4.43 2.67 10.04
CA VAL A 149 5.66 3.46 10.18
C VAL A 149 6.49 3.38 8.90
N ALA A 150 6.71 2.17 8.38
CA ALA A 150 7.43 1.94 7.13
C ALA A 150 6.76 2.65 5.96
N ARG A 151 5.43 2.54 5.84
CA ARG A 151 4.65 3.26 4.83
C ARG A 151 4.86 4.77 4.88
N ARG A 152 4.74 5.38 6.06
CA ARG A 152 4.90 6.84 6.22
C ARG A 152 6.31 7.31 5.85
N ARG A 153 7.34 6.55 6.24
CA ARG A 153 8.73 6.83 5.84
C ARG A 153 8.90 6.74 4.33
N ALA A 154 8.41 5.67 3.70
CA ALA A 154 8.46 5.52 2.26
C ALA A 154 7.74 6.66 1.51
N GLU A 155 6.61 7.12 2.00
CA GLU A 155 5.88 8.25 1.45
C GLU A 155 6.68 9.56 1.54
N VAL A 156 7.31 9.84 2.68
CA VAL A 156 8.18 11.02 2.86
C VAL A 156 9.38 10.97 1.93
N ASP A 157 10.07 9.84 1.87
CA ASP A 157 11.24 9.65 1.00
C ASP A 157 10.87 9.79 -0.48
N MET A 158 9.76 9.17 -0.89
CA MET A 158 9.23 9.32 -2.24
C MET A 158 8.87 10.77 -2.56
N TYR A 159 8.26 11.50 -1.62
CA TYR A 159 7.84 12.90 -1.84
C TYR A 159 9.02 13.82 -2.11
N PHE A 160 10.17 13.59 -1.47
CA PHE A 160 11.35 14.42 -1.59
C PHE A 160 12.41 13.89 -2.55
N ALA A 161 12.22 12.71 -3.12
CA ALA A 161 13.11 12.16 -4.14
C ALA A 161 13.02 12.92 -5.46
N ALA A 162 14.13 13.01 -6.19
CA ALA A 162 14.14 13.51 -7.55
C ALA A 162 13.29 12.60 -8.47
N ASP A 163 12.67 13.18 -9.51
CA ASP A 163 11.71 12.45 -10.37
C ASP A 163 12.30 11.21 -11.05
N LYS A 164 13.61 11.25 -11.35
CA LYS A 164 14.33 10.13 -11.98
C LYS A 164 14.85 9.10 -10.98
N GLU A 165 14.87 9.43 -9.69
CA GLU A 165 15.33 8.52 -8.65
C GLU A 165 14.17 7.67 -8.16
N ILE A 166 14.42 6.37 -8.09
CA ILE A 166 13.62 5.47 -7.26
C ILE A 166 14.27 5.54 -5.88
N PRO A 167 13.59 6.05 -4.85
CA PRO A 167 14.16 6.15 -3.51
C PRO A 167 14.74 4.81 -3.07
N THR A 168 15.88 4.85 -2.39
CA THR A 168 16.59 3.65 -1.90
C THR A 168 15.68 2.81 -1.01
N PHE A 169 14.82 3.47 -0.24
CA PHE A 169 13.78 2.86 0.59
C PHE A 169 12.81 2.00 -0.23
N TYR A 170 12.37 2.50 -1.39
CA TYR A 170 11.50 1.78 -2.30
C TYR A 170 12.18 0.51 -2.86
N ARG A 171 13.51 0.51 -3.01
CA ARG A 171 14.27 -0.66 -3.47
C ARG A 171 14.51 -1.71 -2.39
N HIS A 172 14.70 -1.32 -1.13
CA HIS A 172 15.18 -2.23 -0.09
C HIS A 172 14.13 -2.67 0.91
N GLU A 173 13.31 -1.79 1.46
CA GLU A 173 12.33 -2.17 2.49
C GLU A 173 10.98 -2.63 1.92
N CYS A 174 10.56 -2.09 0.79
CA CYS A 174 9.38 -2.58 0.10
C CYS A 174 9.58 -4.00 -0.47
N HIS A 175 10.82 -4.36 -0.81
CA HIS A 175 11.11 -5.72 -1.29
C HIS A 175 11.28 -6.73 -0.17
N THR A 176 11.61 -6.35 1.07
CA THR A 176 11.96 -7.35 2.08
C THR A 176 10.77 -7.85 2.87
N GLU A 177 9.86 -7.01 3.34
CA GLU A 177 8.77 -7.50 4.20
C GLU A 177 7.41 -7.59 3.48
N VAL A 178 7.03 -6.60 2.70
CA VAL A 178 5.70 -6.54 2.09
C VAL A 178 5.62 -7.25 0.75
N CYS A 179 6.67 -7.18 -0.06
CA CYS A 179 6.76 -8.01 -1.28
C CYS A 179 6.93 -9.48 -0.95
N LEU A 180 7.53 -9.82 0.19
CA LEU A 180 7.66 -11.20 0.63
C LEU A 180 6.36 -11.73 1.19
N LEU A 181 5.57 -10.94 1.93
CA LEU A 181 4.20 -11.30 2.30
C LEU A 181 3.35 -11.56 1.06
N ASN A 182 3.40 -10.69 0.08
CA ASN A 182 2.69 -10.88 -1.19
C ASN A 182 3.25 -12.06 -2.03
N LEU A 183 4.56 -12.31 -1.99
CA LEU A 183 5.19 -13.45 -2.67
C LEU A 183 4.85 -14.77 -1.98
N VAL A 184 4.90 -14.85 -0.66
CA VAL A 184 4.50 -16.06 0.09
C VAL A 184 3.02 -16.34 -0.09
N GLU A 185 2.16 -15.33 -0.06
CA GLU A 185 0.73 -15.47 -0.37
C GLU A 185 0.48 -15.94 -1.81
N THR A 186 1.28 -15.46 -2.77
CA THR A 186 1.17 -15.86 -4.19
C THR A 186 1.67 -17.29 -4.44
N TYR A 187 2.66 -17.78 -3.67
CA TYR A 187 3.24 -19.09 -3.85
C TYR A 187 2.56 -20.21 -3.05
N ASN A 188 1.79 -19.90 -2.01
CA ASN A 188 1.10 -20.90 -1.19
C ASN A 188 0.01 -21.71 -1.92
N GLY A 189 -0.23 -21.47 -3.20
CA GLY A 189 -1.30 -22.12 -3.99
C GLY A 189 -0.86 -23.02 -5.15
N SER A 190 0.43 -23.20 -5.46
CA SER A 190 0.83 -23.97 -6.66
C SER A 190 1.70 -25.19 -6.33
N SER A 191 1.60 -26.24 -7.18
CA SER A 191 2.42 -27.45 -7.14
C SER A 191 3.95 -27.22 -7.31
N ASN A 192 4.37 -25.98 -7.49
CA ASN A 192 5.76 -25.52 -7.48
C ASN A 192 6.22 -24.95 -6.13
N GLN A 193 5.45 -25.16 -5.05
CA GLN A 193 5.72 -24.68 -3.69
C GLN A 193 7.17 -24.89 -3.23
N ILE A 194 7.73 -26.08 -3.43
CA ILE A 194 9.07 -26.42 -2.95
C ILE A 194 10.14 -25.56 -3.65
N LYS A 195 10.06 -25.40 -4.96
CA LYS A 195 11.02 -24.56 -5.71
C LYS A 195 10.86 -23.07 -5.42
N GLY A 196 9.64 -22.63 -5.13
CA GLY A 196 9.36 -21.25 -4.71
C GLY A 196 9.94 -20.95 -3.33
N ILE A 197 9.79 -21.85 -2.37
CA ILE A 197 10.34 -21.73 -1.01
C ILE A 197 11.87 -21.73 -1.06
N GLU A 198 12.50 -22.65 -1.78
CA GLU A 198 13.96 -22.69 -1.95
C GLU A 198 14.52 -21.41 -2.60
N TYR A 199 13.82 -20.87 -3.60
CA TYR A 199 14.19 -19.61 -4.23
C TYR A 199 14.07 -18.43 -3.24
N LEU A 200 12.98 -18.39 -2.47
CA LEU A 200 12.75 -17.36 -1.45
C LEU A 200 13.78 -17.49 -0.32
N GLU A 201 14.07 -18.68 0.18
CA GLU A 201 15.10 -18.91 1.20
C GLU A 201 16.50 -18.48 0.72
N LYS A 202 16.82 -18.76 -0.54
CA LYS A 202 18.08 -18.32 -1.14
C LYS A 202 18.14 -16.79 -1.21
N LYS A 203 17.07 -16.14 -1.65
CA LYS A 203 16.98 -14.69 -1.70
C LYS A 203 17.00 -14.05 -0.31
N PHE A 204 16.34 -14.65 0.67
CA PHE A 204 16.41 -14.22 2.06
C PHE A 204 17.81 -14.29 2.63
N LYS A 205 18.54 -15.37 2.40
CA LYS A 205 19.94 -15.48 2.86
C LYS A 205 20.86 -14.44 2.24
N GLU A 206 20.55 -13.99 1.02
CA GLU A 206 21.29 -12.91 0.37
C GLU A 206 20.99 -11.53 1.03
N PHE A 207 19.78 -11.29 1.53
CA PHE A 207 19.33 -10.00 2.06
C PHE A 207 19.26 -9.91 3.59
N ASP A 208 19.09 -11.03 4.28
CA ASP A 208 19.11 -11.14 5.73
C ASP A 208 20.09 -12.25 6.18
N PRO A 209 21.40 -11.98 6.13
CA PRO A 209 22.41 -12.96 6.56
C PRO A 209 22.27 -13.38 8.04
N SER A 210 21.62 -12.52 8.87
CA SER A 210 21.36 -12.80 10.29
C SER A 210 20.18 -13.74 10.52
N GLY A 211 19.27 -13.87 9.54
CA GLY A 211 18.03 -14.61 9.64
C GLY A 211 17.03 -14.04 10.64
N GLU A 212 17.21 -12.79 11.07
CA GLU A 212 16.39 -12.17 12.12
C GLU A 212 14.99 -11.80 11.58
N ILE A 213 14.91 -11.35 10.35
CA ILE A 213 13.64 -11.02 9.66
C ILE A 213 12.83 -12.30 9.48
N LEU A 214 13.45 -13.38 9.01
CA LEU A 214 12.83 -14.71 8.88
C LEU A 214 12.30 -15.22 10.23
N ARG A 215 13.07 -15.08 11.31
CA ARG A 215 12.64 -15.52 12.66
C ARG A 215 11.46 -14.69 13.19
N ARG A 216 11.37 -13.41 12.89
CA ARG A 216 10.21 -12.57 13.22
C ARG A 216 8.99 -13.01 12.41
N PHE A 217 9.15 -13.25 11.12
CA PHE A 217 8.10 -13.70 10.22
C PHE A 217 7.46 -15.02 10.70
N PHE A 218 8.24 -16.04 11.00
CA PHE A 218 7.72 -17.33 11.48
C PHE A 218 7.12 -17.29 12.90
N ARG A 219 7.41 -16.30 13.74
CA ARG A 219 6.74 -16.11 15.03
C ARG A 219 5.30 -15.61 14.93
N TYR A 220 4.93 -15.01 13.81
CA TYR A 220 3.55 -14.54 13.57
C TYR A 220 2.67 -15.59 12.89
N TRP A 221 3.25 -16.71 12.45
CA TRP A 221 2.54 -17.78 11.72
C TRP A 221 2.33 -19.05 12.54
N ASN A 222 2.88 -19.16 13.74
CA ASN A 222 2.62 -20.19 14.74
C ASN A 222 1.82 -19.60 15.91
#